data_65e73a1c1ad3ec4537c86259bc01e3ce
#
_entry.id   65e73a1c1ad3ec4537c86259bc01e3ce
#
_cell.length_a   1.000
_cell.length_b   1.000
_cell.length_c   1.000
_cell.angle_alpha   90.00
_cell.angle_beta   90.00
_cell.angle_gamma   90.00
#
_symmetry.space_group_name_H-M   'P 1'
#
loop_
_entity.id
_entity.type
_entity.pdbx_description
1 polymer ?
#
loop_
_entity_poly.entity_id
_entity_poly.type
_entity_poly.pdbx_seq_one_letter_code
_entity_poly.pdbx_strand_id
1 'polypeptide(L)'
;MTESQQLVNKLWNYCNILRDDGLSYGDYVEQLTYLLFLKMDDERTKEPYNHKSDIPKKYNWQTLLDREGSELEAQYIETLQELGKEEGIIGVIFRKAQNKIQDPAKLRRLIVELINKENWLSLEADVKGDAYEGLLEKNAADVKGGAG
;
A
#
# COMPACT_ATOMS: atom_id res chain seq x y z
N MET A 1 18.20 -14.37 -7.69
CA MET A 1 17.67 -13.06 -7.32
C MET A 1 17.33 -13.06 -5.84
N THR A 2 17.75 -12.05 -5.09
CA THR A 2 17.46 -11.98 -3.66
C THR A 2 15.99 -11.69 -3.41
N GLU A 3 15.54 -11.95 -2.19
CA GLU A 3 14.17 -11.66 -1.78
C GLU A 3 13.83 -10.18 -1.94
N SER A 4 14.75 -9.29 -1.54
CA SER A 4 14.53 -7.85 -1.68
C SER A 4 14.46 -7.44 -3.15
N GLN A 5 15.28 -8.02 -4.02
CA GLN A 5 15.23 -7.72 -5.46
C GLN A 5 13.91 -8.15 -6.08
N GLN A 6 13.41 -9.33 -5.67
CA GLN A 6 12.11 -9.82 -6.16
C GLN A 6 10.99 -8.88 -5.71
N LEU A 7 11.02 -8.45 -4.47
CA LEU A 7 10.02 -7.53 -3.92
C LEU A 7 10.08 -6.17 -4.63
N VAL A 8 11.28 -5.63 -4.82
CA VAL A 8 11.48 -4.36 -5.56
C VAL A 8 10.89 -4.47 -6.96
N ASN A 9 11.16 -5.57 -7.66
CA ASN A 9 10.66 -5.75 -9.02
C ASN A 9 9.13 -5.78 -9.06
N LYS A 10 8.50 -6.44 -8.11
CA LYS A 10 7.03 -6.46 -7.99
C LYS A 10 6.47 -5.07 -7.74
N LEU A 11 7.03 -4.37 -6.76
CA LEU A 11 6.58 -3.03 -6.39
C LEU A 11 6.76 -2.06 -7.57
N TRP A 12 7.89 -2.13 -8.24
CA TRP A 12 8.18 -1.26 -9.39
C TRP A 12 7.25 -1.56 -10.57
N ASN A 13 6.95 -2.83 -10.80
CA ASN A 13 6.03 -3.21 -11.88
C ASN A 13 4.64 -2.58 -11.67
N TYR A 14 4.12 -2.63 -10.45
CA TYR A 14 2.83 -1.99 -10.14
C TYR A 14 2.92 -0.47 -10.22
N CYS A 15 4.06 0.11 -9.85
CA CYS A 15 4.28 1.54 -10.03
C CYS A 15 4.11 1.93 -11.50
N ASN A 16 4.72 1.18 -12.41
CA ASN A 16 4.64 1.45 -13.84
C ASN A 16 3.22 1.31 -14.37
N ILE A 17 2.50 0.29 -13.93
CA ILE A 17 1.10 0.09 -14.33
C ILE A 17 0.25 1.32 -13.97
N LEU A 18 0.45 1.86 -12.77
CA LEU A 18 -0.33 3.01 -12.30
C LEU A 18 0.16 4.31 -12.90
N ARG A 19 1.47 4.43 -13.18
CA ARG A 19 2.02 5.61 -13.85
C ARG A 19 1.44 5.77 -15.26
N ASP A 20 1.13 4.67 -15.93
CA ASP A 20 0.48 4.70 -17.24
C ASP A 20 -0.90 5.35 -17.16
N ASP A 21 -1.52 5.34 -15.98
CA ASP A 21 -2.80 6.01 -15.73
C ASP A 21 -2.62 7.43 -15.17
N GLY A 22 -1.39 7.92 -15.13
CA GLY A 22 -1.12 9.28 -14.68
C GLY A 22 -0.73 9.43 -13.22
N LEU A 23 -0.56 8.32 -12.48
CA LEU A 23 -0.16 8.38 -11.08
C LEU A 23 1.33 8.66 -10.98
N SER A 24 1.73 9.67 -10.20
CA SER A 24 3.14 9.97 -9.98
C SER A 24 3.78 8.94 -9.05
N TYR A 25 5.12 8.85 -9.07
CA TYR A 25 5.85 7.99 -8.14
C TYR A 25 5.54 8.35 -6.68
N GLY A 26 5.52 9.64 -6.37
CA GLY A 26 5.21 10.09 -5.01
C GLY A 26 3.81 9.69 -4.56
N ASP A 27 2.84 9.85 -5.43
CA ASP A 27 1.46 9.42 -5.13
C ASP A 27 1.38 7.91 -4.96
N TYR A 28 2.12 7.14 -5.76
CA TYR A 28 2.17 5.69 -5.62
C TYR A 28 2.71 5.28 -4.25
N VAL A 29 3.81 5.90 -3.82
CA VAL A 29 4.40 5.59 -2.51
C VAL A 29 3.43 5.94 -1.38
N GLU A 30 2.69 7.02 -1.50
CA GLU A 30 1.67 7.36 -0.51
C GLU A 30 0.57 6.30 -0.44
N GLN A 31 0.07 5.86 -1.60
CA GLN A 31 -0.96 4.82 -1.64
C GLN A 31 -0.44 3.52 -1.02
N LEU A 32 0.80 3.15 -1.33
CA LEU A 32 1.43 1.98 -0.72
C LEU A 32 1.48 2.11 0.80
N THR A 33 1.84 3.29 1.30
CA THR A 33 1.94 3.53 2.74
C THR A 33 0.60 3.25 3.44
N TYR A 34 -0.49 3.76 2.89
CA TYR A 34 -1.82 3.55 3.46
C TYR A 34 -2.21 2.07 3.44
N LEU A 35 -2.03 1.42 2.31
CA LEU A 35 -2.39 0.02 2.16
C LEU A 35 -1.53 -0.89 3.01
N LEU A 36 -0.22 -0.63 3.08
CA LEU A 36 0.69 -1.42 3.91
C LEU A 36 0.35 -1.27 5.39
N PHE A 37 0.02 -0.06 5.83
CA PHE A 37 -0.38 0.15 7.22
C PHE A 37 -1.60 -0.70 7.57
N LEU A 38 -2.61 -0.68 6.72
CA LEU A 38 -3.82 -1.48 6.93
C LEU A 38 -3.54 -2.98 6.94
N LYS A 39 -2.68 -3.44 6.02
CA LYS A 39 -2.30 -4.85 5.94
C LYS A 39 -1.51 -5.28 7.17
N MET A 40 -0.54 -4.47 7.59
CA MET A 40 0.28 -4.78 8.77
C MET A 40 -0.55 -4.77 10.05
N ASP A 41 -1.52 -3.87 10.16
CA ASP A 41 -2.46 -3.87 11.28
C ASP A 41 -3.24 -5.18 11.33
N ASP A 42 -3.72 -5.65 10.18
CA ASP A 42 -4.42 -6.93 10.08
C ASP A 42 -3.52 -8.09 10.52
N GLU A 43 -2.27 -8.10 10.06
CA GLU A 43 -1.30 -9.14 10.45
C GLU A 43 -1.07 -9.17 11.96
N ARG A 44 -1.04 -7.99 12.60
CA ARG A 44 -0.85 -7.90 14.06
C ARG A 44 -2.00 -8.52 14.84
N THR A 45 -3.18 -8.59 14.28
CA THR A 45 -4.33 -9.19 14.97
C THR A 45 -4.29 -10.71 14.99
N LYS A 46 -3.39 -11.30 14.20
CA LYS A 46 -3.26 -12.75 14.04
C LYS A 46 -2.06 -13.29 14.81
N GLU A 47 -2.03 -14.62 14.95
CA GLU A 47 -0.90 -15.27 15.61
C GLU A 47 0.41 -14.99 14.85
N PRO A 48 1.54 -14.86 15.53
CA PRO A 48 1.73 -14.95 17.00
C PRO A 48 1.48 -13.65 17.76
N TYR A 49 1.12 -12.58 17.07
CA TYR A 49 1.02 -11.25 17.69
C TYR A 49 -0.24 -11.07 18.53
N ASN A 50 -1.38 -11.44 17.99
CA ASN A 50 -2.69 -11.39 18.67
C ASN A 50 -3.01 -10.03 19.31
N HIS A 51 -2.60 -8.94 18.65
CA HIS A 51 -2.91 -7.59 19.11
C HIS A 51 -4.33 -7.21 18.76
N LYS A 52 -4.93 -6.39 19.63
CA LYS A 52 -6.24 -5.81 19.34
C LYS A 52 -6.02 -4.60 18.44
N SER A 53 -6.73 -4.56 17.32
CA SER A 53 -6.63 -3.44 16.39
C SER A 53 -7.32 -2.20 16.92
N ASP A 54 -6.71 -1.04 16.68
CA ASP A 54 -7.33 0.27 16.94
C ASP A 54 -8.15 0.74 15.74
N ILE A 55 -8.10 0.02 14.62
CA ILE A 55 -8.88 0.35 13.44
C ILE A 55 -10.28 -0.27 13.58
N PRO A 56 -11.35 0.53 13.40
CA PRO A 56 -12.71 -0.04 13.42
C PRO A 56 -12.86 -1.15 12.39
N LYS A 57 -13.60 -2.20 12.74
CA LYS A 57 -13.76 -3.37 11.85
C LYS A 57 -14.31 -3.00 10.48
N LYS A 58 -15.15 -1.99 10.40
CA LYS A 58 -15.73 -1.56 9.12
C LYS A 58 -14.73 -0.88 8.19
N TYR A 59 -13.51 -0.63 8.65
CA TYR A 59 -12.43 -0.01 7.87
C TYR A 59 -11.14 -0.83 7.89
N ASN A 60 -11.21 -2.10 8.27
CA ASN A 60 -10.02 -2.94 8.34
C ASN A 60 -9.64 -3.48 6.96
N TRP A 61 -8.50 -4.16 6.91
CA TRP A 61 -7.98 -4.72 5.65
C TRP A 61 -8.95 -5.67 4.96
N GLN A 62 -9.65 -6.51 5.74
CA GLN A 62 -10.58 -7.49 5.19
C GLN A 62 -11.69 -6.84 4.37
N THR A 63 -12.14 -5.64 4.78
CA THR A 63 -13.20 -4.94 4.05
C THR A 63 -12.78 -4.55 2.64
N LEU A 64 -11.48 -4.34 2.42
CA LEU A 64 -10.94 -4.06 1.09
C LEU A 64 -10.83 -5.35 0.27
N LEU A 65 -10.43 -6.45 0.90
CA LEU A 65 -10.33 -7.75 0.22
C LEU A 65 -11.69 -8.25 -0.27
N ASP A 66 -12.75 -7.96 0.46
CA ASP A 66 -14.08 -8.48 0.18
C ASP A 66 -14.82 -7.73 -0.93
N ARG A 67 -14.26 -6.63 -1.41
CA ARG A 67 -14.93 -5.75 -2.37
C ARG A 67 -14.17 -5.65 -3.68
N GLU A 68 -14.88 -5.25 -4.72
CA GLU A 68 -14.29 -5.01 -6.04
C GLU A 68 -15.04 -3.87 -6.74
N GLY A 69 -14.48 -3.38 -7.83
CA GLY A 69 -15.12 -2.34 -8.66
C GLY A 69 -15.42 -1.07 -7.87
N SER A 70 -16.55 -0.47 -8.15
CA SER A 70 -16.95 0.78 -7.50
C SER A 70 -17.15 0.63 -5.99
N GLU A 71 -17.51 -0.55 -5.53
CA GLU A 71 -17.66 -0.82 -4.10
C GLU A 71 -16.31 -0.77 -3.38
N LEU A 72 -15.27 -1.33 -4.00
CA LEU A 72 -13.91 -1.23 -3.45
C LEU A 72 -13.43 0.22 -3.43
N GLU A 73 -13.64 0.94 -4.51
CA GLU A 73 -13.24 2.34 -4.59
C GLU A 73 -13.92 3.16 -3.49
N ALA A 74 -15.22 3.00 -3.33
CA ALA A 74 -15.97 3.72 -2.29
C ALA A 74 -15.49 3.35 -0.89
N GLN A 75 -15.24 2.08 -0.65
CA GLN A 75 -14.75 1.61 0.65
C GLN A 75 -13.37 2.18 0.95
N TYR A 76 -12.48 2.20 -0.02
CA TYR A 76 -11.15 2.74 0.16
C TYR A 76 -11.20 4.24 0.48
N ILE A 77 -11.97 5.00 -0.29
CA ILE A 77 -12.14 6.44 -0.06
C ILE A 77 -12.68 6.70 1.35
N GLU A 78 -13.74 5.99 1.75
CA GLU A 78 -14.32 6.16 3.07
C GLU A 78 -13.33 5.79 4.18
N THR A 79 -12.59 4.70 4.00
CA THR A 79 -11.57 4.27 4.96
C THR A 79 -10.53 5.38 5.18
N LEU A 80 -10.00 5.94 4.10
CA LEU A 80 -9.00 7.00 4.20
C LEU A 80 -9.56 8.22 4.93
N GLN A 81 -10.78 8.62 4.61
CA GLN A 81 -11.41 9.78 5.23
C GLN A 81 -11.68 9.56 6.71
N GLU A 82 -12.25 8.42 7.07
CA GLU A 82 -12.63 8.15 8.46
C GLU A 82 -11.42 7.92 9.36
N LEU A 83 -10.39 7.24 8.86
CA LEU A 83 -9.18 7.04 9.64
C LEU A 83 -8.42 8.35 9.84
N GLY A 84 -8.55 9.29 8.91
CA GLY A 84 -7.95 10.62 9.05
C GLY A 84 -8.54 11.43 10.18
N LYS A 85 -9.71 11.04 10.69
CA LYS A 85 -10.37 11.72 11.83
C LYS A 85 -9.98 11.13 13.18
N GLU A 86 -9.29 9.99 13.17
CA GLU A 86 -8.89 9.33 14.40
C GLU A 86 -7.80 10.10 15.13
N GLU A 87 -7.72 9.91 16.45
CA GLU A 87 -6.65 10.48 17.25
C GLU A 87 -5.42 9.57 17.18
N GLY A 88 -4.26 10.11 17.56
CA GLY A 88 -3.03 9.35 17.62
C GLY A 88 -2.40 9.10 16.27
N ILE A 89 -1.62 8.02 16.17
CA ILE A 89 -0.81 7.72 14.99
C ILE A 89 -1.67 7.45 13.75
N ILE A 90 -2.83 6.83 13.93
CA ILE A 90 -3.72 6.54 12.80
C ILE A 90 -4.14 7.84 12.13
N GLY A 91 -4.60 8.81 12.89
CA GLY A 91 -4.98 10.13 12.36
C GLY A 91 -3.82 10.84 11.70
N VAL A 92 -2.62 10.73 12.26
CA VAL A 92 -1.43 11.34 11.67
C VAL A 92 -1.15 10.76 10.28
N ILE A 93 -1.23 9.43 10.15
CA ILE A 93 -0.96 8.75 8.87
C ILE A 93 -2.01 9.11 7.82
N PHE A 94 -3.28 9.11 8.19
CA PHE A 94 -4.38 9.24 7.24
C PHE A 94 -4.99 10.63 7.12
N ARG A 95 -4.51 11.61 7.87
CA ARG A 95 -5.15 12.94 7.96
C ARG A 95 -5.42 13.62 6.63
N LYS A 96 -4.49 13.54 5.70
CA LYS A 96 -4.62 14.14 4.37
C LYS A 96 -4.67 13.09 3.27
N ALA A 97 -4.95 11.85 3.64
CA ALA A 97 -4.94 10.75 2.69
C ALA A 97 -6.10 10.87 1.70
N GLN A 98 -5.80 10.67 0.43
CA GLN A 98 -6.79 10.67 -0.64
C GLN A 98 -6.49 9.51 -1.59
N ASN A 99 -7.54 8.92 -2.14
CA ASN A 99 -7.37 7.93 -3.19
C ASN A 99 -6.91 8.62 -4.47
N LYS A 100 -5.77 8.20 -5.00
CA LYS A 100 -5.22 8.68 -6.27
C LYS A 100 -5.30 7.63 -7.38
N ILE A 101 -5.71 6.43 -7.04
CA ILE A 101 -5.82 5.34 -8.01
C ILE A 101 -7.21 5.38 -8.64
N GLN A 102 -7.26 5.75 -9.93
CA GLN A 102 -8.53 6.00 -10.60
C GLN A 102 -9.24 4.74 -11.06
N ASP A 103 -8.48 3.70 -11.40
CA ASP A 103 -9.06 2.43 -11.87
C ASP A 103 -9.23 1.44 -10.73
N PRO A 104 -10.47 1.14 -10.31
CA PRO A 104 -10.70 0.19 -9.21
C PRO A 104 -10.16 -1.20 -9.48
N ALA A 105 -10.12 -1.64 -10.75
CA ALA A 105 -9.55 -2.94 -11.08
C ALA A 105 -8.06 -2.99 -10.78
N LYS A 106 -7.33 -1.91 -11.06
CA LYS A 106 -5.90 -1.83 -10.74
C LYS A 106 -5.66 -1.72 -9.24
N LEU A 107 -6.53 -0.99 -8.53
CA LEU A 107 -6.48 -0.93 -7.08
C LEU A 107 -6.65 -2.34 -6.48
N ARG A 108 -7.62 -3.09 -6.98
CA ARG A 108 -7.86 -4.46 -6.50
C ARG A 108 -6.66 -5.36 -6.78
N ARG A 109 -6.05 -5.25 -7.95
CA ARG A 109 -4.86 -6.03 -8.27
C ARG A 109 -3.70 -5.72 -7.32
N LEU A 110 -3.49 -4.45 -7.03
CA LEU A 110 -2.46 -4.03 -6.09
C LEU A 110 -2.72 -4.64 -4.71
N ILE A 111 -3.95 -4.58 -4.23
CA ILE A 111 -4.35 -5.10 -2.93
C ILE A 111 -4.20 -6.62 -2.88
N VAL A 112 -4.78 -7.34 -3.83
CA VAL A 112 -4.88 -8.80 -3.81
C VAL A 112 -3.61 -9.48 -4.29
N GLU A 113 -3.04 -9.01 -5.39
CA GLU A 113 -1.93 -9.70 -6.04
C GLU A 113 -0.56 -9.32 -5.49
N LEU A 114 -0.42 -8.13 -4.91
CA LEU A 114 0.86 -7.71 -4.35
C LEU A 114 0.81 -7.68 -2.83
N ILE A 115 0.02 -6.77 -2.27
CA ILE A 115 0.10 -6.47 -0.84
C ILE A 115 -0.39 -7.64 0.01
N ASN A 116 -1.50 -8.25 -0.35
CA ASN A 116 -2.06 -9.35 0.44
C ASN A 116 -1.23 -10.63 0.38
N LYS A 117 -0.39 -10.79 -0.62
CA LYS A 117 0.41 -12.00 -0.80
C LYS A 117 1.68 -12.05 0.03
N GLU A 118 2.09 -10.90 0.59
CA GLU A 118 3.28 -10.83 1.41
C GLU A 118 2.90 -10.74 2.88
N ASN A 119 3.75 -11.29 3.74
CA ASN A 119 3.62 -11.15 5.19
C ASN A 119 4.63 -10.10 5.64
N TRP A 120 4.20 -8.85 5.69
CA TRP A 120 5.09 -7.71 5.87
C TRP A 120 5.74 -7.65 7.24
N LEU A 121 5.02 -8.06 8.30
CA LEU A 121 5.59 -8.06 9.66
C LEU A 121 6.71 -9.08 9.83
N SER A 122 6.65 -10.18 9.10
CA SER A 122 7.66 -11.24 9.19
C SER A 122 8.89 -10.94 8.34
N LEU A 123 8.83 -9.98 7.42
CA LEU A 123 9.99 -9.60 6.64
C LEU A 123 11.03 -8.95 7.54
N GLU A 124 12.29 -9.32 7.33
CA GLU A 124 13.38 -8.72 8.06
C GLU A 124 13.51 -7.24 7.71
N ALA A 125 13.99 -6.44 8.67
CA ALA A 125 14.15 -4.99 8.48
C ALA A 125 15.06 -4.69 7.28
N ASP A 126 16.09 -5.51 7.07
CA ASP A 126 17.01 -5.34 5.95
C ASP A 126 16.30 -5.49 4.59
N VAL A 127 15.40 -6.47 4.48
CA VAL A 127 14.65 -6.69 3.24
C VAL A 127 13.75 -5.48 2.95
N LYS A 128 13.07 -4.96 3.99
CA LYS A 128 12.21 -3.79 3.82
C LYS A 128 13.01 -2.55 3.42
N GLY A 129 14.16 -2.33 4.07
CA GLY A 129 15.03 -1.20 3.76
C GLY A 129 15.58 -1.29 2.34
N ASP A 130 16.06 -2.46 1.95
CA ASP A 130 16.59 -2.70 0.61
C ASP A 130 15.50 -2.51 -0.45
N ALA A 131 14.28 -2.91 -0.15
CA ALA A 131 13.15 -2.73 -1.08
C ALA A 131 12.86 -1.25 -1.29
N TYR A 132 12.83 -0.47 -0.21
CA TYR A 132 12.60 0.97 -0.28
C TYR A 132 13.70 1.66 -1.08
N GLU A 133 14.97 1.36 -0.75
CA GLU A 133 16.11 1.92 -1.47
C GLU A 133 16.11 1.53 -2.94
N GLY A 134 15.77 0.28 -3.23
CA GLY A 134 15.68 -0.21 -4.60
C GLY A 134 14.64 0.53 -5.43
N LEU A 135 13.50 0.86 -4.82
CA LEU A 135 12.49 1.67 -5.49
C LEU A 135 12.99 3.07 -5.79
N LEU A 136 13.67 3.69 -4.82
CA LEU A 136 14.25 5.01 -5.02
C LEU A 136 15.26 5.01 -6.15
N GLU A 137 16.12 3.99 -6.22
CA GLU A 137 17.12 3.86 -7.27
C GLU A 137 16.48 3.71 -8.64
N LYS A 138 15.43 2.88 -8.75
CA LYS A 138 14.72 2.69 -10.01
C LYS A 138 14.05 3.98 -10.47
N ASN A 139 13.45 4.71 -9.54
CA ASN A 139 12.83 5.99 -9.87
C ASN A 139 13.87 7.01 -10.33
N ALA A 140 15.01 7.08 -9.64
CA ALA A 140 16.10 8.00 -10.01
C ALA A 140 16.66 7.66 -11.40
N ALA A 141 16.85 6.38 -11.70
CA ALA A 141 17.33 5.94 -13.01
C ALA A 141 16.31 6.25 -14.11
N ASP A 142 15.04 6.08 -13.84
CA ASP A 142 13.98 6.39 -14.80
C ASP A 142 13.91 7.88 -15.11
N VAL A 143 14.04 8.72 -14.09
CA VAL A 143 14.06 10.19 -14.27
C VAL A 143 15.28 10.62 -15.08
N LYS A 144 16.45 10.03 -14.81
CA LYS A 144 17.67 10.34 -15.57
C LYS A 144 17.62 9.85 -17.00
N GLY A 145 17.07 8.67 -17.23
CA GLY A 145 17.01 8.06 -18.55
C GLY A 145 15.85 8.54 -19.38
N GLY A 146 14.81 9.02 -18.73
CA GLY A 146 13.64 9.52 -19.40
C GLY A 146 13.67 11.02 -19.58
N ALA A 147 12.87 11.51 -20.43
CA ALA A 147 12.79 12.94 -20.71
C ALA A 147 12.05 13.70 -19.60
N GLY A 148 12.02 13.15 -18.45
CA GLY A 148 11.29 13.85 -17.45
C GLY A 148 11.25 13.38 -16.19
#